data_620b0b2f86eefae8329a6ff5da41b2a3
#
_entry.id   620b0b2f86eefae8329a6ff5da41b2a3
#
_cell.length_a   1.000
_cell.length_b   1.000
_cell.length_c   1.000
_cell.angle_alpha   90.00
_cell.angle_beta   90.00
_cell.angle_gamma   90.00
#
_symmetry.space_group_name_H-M   'P 1'
#
loop_
_entity.id
_entity.type
_entity.pdbx_description
1 polymer ?
#
loop_
_entity_poly.entity_id
_entity_poly.type
_entity_poly.pdbx_seq_one_letter_code
_entity_poly.pdbx_strand_id
1 'polypeptide(L)'
;MAYILFRMDFTEAVRRNSASVDFLKGRIELVRSTCEGMGYEFIDLCQSVSIGETVWILKGSADDVIVLQRLMYQTGSYTRITAEVLEPSEALIAAHDRAQSFAAGFVPPDRDEIDRMLLDE
;
A
#
# COMPACT_ATOMS: atom_id res chain seq x y z
N MET A 1 11.95 8.75 -0.42
CA MET A 1 11.53 7.37 -0.17
C MET A 1 10.26 7.35 0.66
N ALA A 2 9.32 6.53 0.28
CA ALA A 2 8.04 6.42 0.96
C ALA A 2 7.99 5.19 1.86
N TYR A 3 7.11 5.21 2.86
CA TYR A 3 6.67 4.00 3.54
C TYR A 3 5.53 3.38 2.75
N ILE A 4 5.54 2.06 2.63
CA ILE A 4 4.53 1.33 1.87
C ILE A 4 3.95 0.26 2.77
N LEU A 5 2.63 0.28 2.91
CA LEU A 5 1.89 -0.71 3.67
C LEU A 5 1.10 -1.59 2.72
N PHE A 6 1.46 -2.87 2.64
CA PHE A 6 0.63 -3.85 1.97
C PHE A 6 -0.27 -4.53 2.98
N ARG A 7 -1.58 -4.41 2.79
CA ARG A 7 -2.59 -5.07 3.61
C ARG A 7 -3.19 -6.20 2.79
N MET A 8 -3.27 -7.38 3.38
CA MET A 8 -3.73 -8.56 2.64
C MET A 8 -4.50 -9.53 3.49
N ASP A 9 -5.46 -10.19 2.83
CA ASP A 9 -6.14 -11.35 3.33
C ASP A 9 -5.72 -12.59 2.55
N PHE A 10 -5.53 -13.70 3.24
CA PHE A 10 -5.21 -14.96 2.61
C PHE A 10 -6.48 -15.76 2.29
N THR A 11 -6.36 -16.68 1.35
CA THR A 11 -7.39 -17.68 1.11
C THR A 11 -7.51 -18.61 2.32
N GLU A 12 -8.65 -19.27 2.44
CA GLU A 12 -8.88 -20.23 3.52
C GLU A 12 -7.86 -21.37 3.52
N ALA A 13 -7.47 -21.83 2.32
CA ALA A 13 -6.46 -22.88 2.19
C ALA A 13 -5.11 -22.48 2.80
N VAL A 14 -4.68 -21.24 2.58
CA VAL A 14 -3.43 -20.72 3.16
C VAL A 14 -3.55 -20.61 4.67
N ARG A 15 -4.69 -20.12 5.18
CA ARG A 15 -4.92 -20.01 6.63
C ARG A 15 -4.85 -21.35 7.34
N ARG A 16 -5.42 -22.40 6.74
CA ARG A 16 -5.39 -23.75 7.30
C ARG A 16 -3.99 -24.33 7.39
N ASN A 17 -3.12 -23.97 6.44
CA ASN A 17 -1.76 -24.52 6.33
C ASN A 17 -0.73 -23.70 7.11
N SER A 18 -1.11 -22.58 7.72
CA SER A 18 -0.19 -21.63 8.36
C SER A 18 -0.01 -21.84 9.86
N ALA A 19 -0.19 -23.07 10.35
CA ALA A 19 -0.31 -23.33 11.79
C ALA A 19 1.03 -23.44 12.54
N SER A 20 2.17 -23.66 11.87
CA SER A 20 3.43 -23.88 12.57
C SER A 20 4.26 -22.59 12.70
N VAL A 21 5.02 -22.50 13.81
CA VAL A 21 5.96 -21.39 14.03
C VAL A 21 7.06 -21.40 12.98
N ASP A 22 7.56 -22.57 12.60
CA ASP A 22 8.60 -22.70 11.59
C ASP A 22 8.12 -22.22 10.22
N PHE A 23 6.88 -22.51 9.87
CA PHE A 23 6.26 -21.99 8.64
C PHE A 23 6.21 -20.46 8.67
N LEU A 24 5.78 -19.85 9.77
CA LEU A 24 5.71 -18.39 9.90
C LEU A 24 7.07 -17.74 9.78
N LYS A 25 8.09 -18.30 10.46
CA LYS A 25 9.47 -17.79 10.36
C LYS A 25 9.99 -17.85 8.93
N GLY A 26 9.76 -18.97 8.26
CA GLY A 26 10.16 -19.16 6.86
C GLY A 26 9.47 -18.17 5.92
N ARG A 27 8.18 -17.90 6.14
CA ARG A 27 7.42 -16.92 5.35
C ARG A 27 7.96 -15.51 5.53
N ILE A 28 8.25 -15.11 6.76
CA ILE A 28 8.80 -13.78 7.05
C ILE A 28 10.14 -13.60 6.32
N GLU A 29 11.03 -14.58 6.38
CA GLU A 29 12.31 -14.50 5.70
C GLU A 29 12.17 -14.49 4.17
N LEU A 30 11.23 -15.25 3.62
CA LEU A 30 10.95 -15.25 2.18
C LEU A 30 10.42 -13.89 1.71
N VAL A 31 9.50 -13.29 2.46
CA VAL A 31 8.95 -11.95 2.18
C VAL A 31 10.05 -10.90 2.25
N ARG A 32 10.88 -10.94 3.30
CA ARG A 32 12.04 -10.05 3.45
C ARG A 32 12.95 -10.14 2.24
N SER A 33 13.34 -11.35 1.87
CA SER A 33 14.26 -11.60 0.76
C SER A 33 13.70 -11.11 -0.58
N THR A 34 12.41 -11.35 -0.82
CA THR A 34 11.73 -10.88 -2.04
C THR A 34 11.70 -9.36 -2.10
N CYS A 35 11.32 -8.69 -1.03
CA CYS A 35 11.23 -7.23 -0.99
C CYS A 35 12.61 -6.59 -1.13
N GLU A 36 13.62 -7.11 -0.45
CA GLU A 36 14.99 -6.61 -0.56
C GLU A 36 15.55 -6.82 -1.97
N GLY A 37 15.23 -7.94 -2.60
CA GLY A 37 15.59 -8.22 -3.99
C GLY A 37 15.00 -7.24 -4.99
N MET A 38 13.86 -6.63 -4.66
CA MET A 38 13.23 -5.58 -5.47
C MET A 38 13.71 -4.16 -5.12
N GLY A 39 14.62 -4.02 -4.16
CA GLY A 39 15.16 -2.73 -3.74
C GLY A 39 14.42 -2.05 -2.60
N TYR A 40 13.48 -2.74 -1.96
CA TYR A 40 12.83 -2.22 -0.75
C TYR A 40 13.62 -2.55 0.50
N GLU A 41 13.55 -1.66 1.49
CA GLU A 41 13.91 -2.00 2.86
C GLU A 41 12.70 -2.65 3.51
N PHE A 42 12.83 -3.89 3.94
CA PHE A 42 11.78 -4.58 4.68
C PHE A 42 11.85 -4.18 6.14
N ILE A 43 10.78 -3.57 6.65
CA ILE A 43 10.72 -3.13 8.04
C ILE A 43 10.13 -4.21 8.93
N ASP A 44 8.92 -4.68 8.63
CA ASP A 44 8.29 -5.74 9.40
C ASP A 44 7.09 -6.35 8.67
N LEU A 45 6.69 -7.53 9.15
CA LEU A 45 5.42 -8.16 8.84
C LEU A 45 4.61 -8.19 10.12
N CYS A 46 3.47 -7.54 10.11
CA CYS A 46 2.62 -7.33 11.28
C CYS A 46 1.24 -7.94 11.06
N GLN A 47 0.54 -8.17 12.17
CA GLN A 47 -0.86 -8.57 12.17
C GLN A 47 -1.70 -7.40 12.69
N SER A 48 -2.71 -6.97 11.91
CA SER A 48 -3.70 -6.03 12.40
C SER A 48 -4.70 -6.78 13.29
N VAL A 49 -4.63 -6.54 14.60
CA VAL A 49 -5.44 -7.28 15.57
C VAL A 49 -6.93 -6.98 15.41
N SER A 50 -7.29 -5.74 15.11
CA SER A 50 -8.70 -5.32 15.00
C SER A 50 -9.38 -5.78 13.72
N ILE A 51 -8.63 -5.90 12.63
CA ILE A 51 -9.18 -6.27 11.31
C ILE A 51 -8.83 -7.71 10.92
N GLY A 52 -7.74 -8.25 11.49
CA GLY A 52 -7.27 -9.59 11.19
C GLY A 52 -6.46 -9.70 9.90
N GLU A 53 -6.06 -8.58 9.31
CA GLU A 53 -5.24 -8.56 8.11
C GLU A 53 -3.75 -8.66 8.43
N THR A 54 -2.99 -9.28 7.52
CA THR A 54 -1.53 -9.22 7.55
C THR A 54 -1.08 -7.93 6.87
N VAL A 55 -0.10 -7.27 7.46
CA VAL A 55 0.44 -6.00 6.96
C VAL A 55 1.94 -6.11 6.78
N TRP A 56 2.42 -5.85 5.57
CA TRP A 56 3.86 -5.70 5.31
C TRP A 56 4.19 -4.22 5.33
N ILE A 57 5.22 -3.87 6.10
CA ILE A 57 5.73 -2.50 6.18
C ILE A 57 7.07 -2.44 5.47
N LEU A 58 7.12 -1.66 4.40
CA LEU A 58 8.30 -1.49 3.55
C LEU A 58 8.68 -0.02 3.47
N LYS A 59 9.91 0.23 3.08
CA LYS A 59 10.38 1.58 2.75
C LYS A 59 11.09 1.54 1.41
N GLY A 60 10.73 2.44 0.51
CA GLY A 60 11.32 2.48 -0.81
C GLY A 60 10.57 3.38 -1.78
N SER A 61 10.78 3.14 -3.07
CA SER A 61 10.10 3.86 -4.13
C SER A 61 8.68 3.35 -4.32
N ALA A 62 7.74 4.25 -4.58
CA ALA A 62 6.38 3.89 -4.95
C ALA A 62 6.27 3.27 -6.34
N ASP A 63 7.31 3.38 -7.16
CA ASP A 63 7.27 2.99 -8.58
C ASP A 63 6.99 1.51 -8.80
N ASP A 64 7.51 0.65 -7.91
CA ASP A 64 7.38 -0.81 -8.06
C ASP A 64 6.24 -1.42 -7.22
N VAL A 65 5.38 -0.59 -6.63
CA VAL A 65 4.26 -1.06 -5.81
C VAL A 65 3.31 -1.94 -6.62
N ILE A 66 3.00 -1.53 -7.85
CA ILE A 66 2.13 -2.32 -8.74
C ILE A 66 2.79 -3.63 -9.13
N VAL A 67 4.10 -3.64 -9.34
CA VAL A 67 4.86 -4.85 -9.68
C VAL A 67 4.72 -5.87 -8.54
N LEU A 68 4.97 -5.45 -7.30
CA LEU A 68 4.86 -6.33 -6.14
C LEU A 68 3.43 -6.83 -5.95
N GLN A 69 2.45 -5.96 -6.10
CA GLN A 69 1.04 -6.34 -6.00
C GLN A 69 0.66 -7.38 -7.06
N ARG A 70 1.13 -7.21 -8.29
CA ARG A 70 0.90 -8.19 -9.38
C ARG A 70 1.54 -9.54 -9.08
N LEU A 71 2.76 -9.54 -8.54
CA LEU A 71 3.43 -10.77 -8.15
C LEU A 71 2.63 -11.52 -7.08
N MET A 72 2.10 -10.81 -6.11
CA MET A 72 1.28 -11.40 -5.06
C MET A 72 -0.02 -12.00 -5.61
N TYR A 73 -0.72 -11.28 -6.49
CA TYR A 73 -1.96 -11.79 -7.09
C TYR A 73 -1.74 -13.05 -7.94
N GLN A 74 -0.60 -13.18 -8.60
CA GLN A 74 -0.30 -14.33 -9.43
C GLN A 74 -0.23 -15.65 -8.65
N THR A 75 0.02 -15.58 -7.35
CA THR A 75 0.13 -16.78 -6.51
C THR A 75 -1.22 -17.45 -6.24
N GLY A 76 -2.33 -16.71 -6.36
CA GLY A 76 -3.66 -17.20 -5.99
C GLY A 76 -3.88 -17.41 -4.49
N SER A 77 -2.93 -16.98 -3.66
CA SER A 77 -2.94 -17.20 -2.20
C SER A 77 -3.65 -16.09 -1.43
N TYR A 78 -4.01 -15.00 -2.09
CA TYR A 78 -4.58 -13.82 -1.47
C TYR A 78 -5.97 -13.55 -2.02
N THR A 79 -6.91 -13.17 -1.14
CA THR A 79 -8.27 -12.78 -1.54
C THR A 79 -8.36 -11.29 -1.81
N ARG A 80 -7.54 -10.51 -1.10
CA ARG A 80 -7.49 -9.06 -1.25
C ARG A 80 -6.09 -8.56 -0.93
N ILE A 81 -5.60 -7.63 -1.74
CA ILE A 81 -4.33 -6.95 -1.52
C ILE A 81 -4.57 -5.47 -1.77
N THR A 82 -4.29 -4.65 -0.77
CA THR A 82 -4.29 -3.19 -0.91
C THR A 82 -2.91 -2.66 -0.57
N ALA A 83 -2.48 -1.62 -1.28
CA ALA A 83 -1.22 -0.95 -1.03
C ALA A 83 -1.48 0.51 -0.70
N GLU A 84 -0.89 0.97 0.40
CA GLU A 84 -0.97 2.35 0.85
C GLU A 84 0.43 2.93 0.86
N VAL A 85 0.60 4.06 0.15
CA VAL A 85 1.89 4.75 0.08
C VAL A 85 1.84 5.95 1.01
N LEU A 86 2.75 5.99 1.97
CA LEU A 86 2.85 7.05 2.97
C LEU A 86 4.12 7.85 2.72
N GLU A 87 3.95 9.07 2.25
CA GLU A 87 5.07 9.98 2.05
C GLU A 87 5.49 10.62 3.36
N PRO A 88 6.80 10.85 3.58
CA PRO A 88 7.28 11.52 4.78
C PRO A 88 6.87 13.00 4.81
N SER A 89 6.92 13.60 6.00
CA SER A 89 6.50 14.99 6.21
C SER A 89 7.26 16.00 5.33
N GLU A 90 8.51 15.76 5.03
CA GLU A 90 9.29 16.61 4.14
C GLU A 90 8.73 16.62 2.71
N ALA A 91 8.22 15.49 2.22
CA ALA A 91 7.55 15.42 0.93
C ALA A 91 6.21 16.18 0.94
N LEU A 92 5.50 16.14 2.07
CA LEU A 92 4.28 16.92 2.26
C LEU A 92 4.58 18.42 2.19
N ILE A 93 5.63 18.87 2.87
CA ILE A 93 6.05 20.28 2.86
C ILE A 93 6.44 20.72 1.45
N ALA A 94 7.24 19.92 0.75
CA ALA A 94 7.64 20.22 -0.62
C ALA A 94 6.45 20.28 -1.58
N ALA A 95 5.49 19.35 -1.42
CA ALA A 95 4.27 19.33 -2.22
C ALA A 95 3.39 20.54 -1.96
N HIS A 96 3.26 20.95 -0.70
CA HIS A 96 2.52 22.16 -0.34
C HIS A 96 3.13 23.40 -0.98
N ASP A 97 4.44 23.54 -0.90
CA ASP A 97 5.18 24.66 -1.49
C ASP A 97 4.96 24.73 -3.01
N ARG A 98 5.07 23.57 -3.67
CA ARG A 98 4.82 23.47 -5.11
C ARG A 98 3.36 23.81 -5.46
N ALA A 99 2.40 23.34 -4.66
CA ALA A 99 0.98 23.61 -4.86
C ALA A 99 0.70 25.12 -4.82
N GLN A 100 1.37 25.87 -3.94
CA GLN A 100 1.21 27.30 -3.83
C GLN A 100 1.61 28.03 -5.13
N SER A 101 2.58 27.51 -5.87
CA SER A 101 2.98 28.10 -7.15
C SER A 101 1.89 28.02 -8.23
N PHE A 102 0.93 27.14 -8.08
CA PHE A 102 -0.20 26.98 -9.00
C PHE A 102 -1.52 27.52 -8.45
N ALA A 103 -1.55 27.98 -7.20
CA ALA A 103 -2.79 28.33 -6.50
C ALA A 103 -3.56 29.47 -7.19
N ALA A 104 -2.86 30.45 -7.75
CA ALA A 104 -3.46 31.61 -8.41
C ALA A 104 -4.22 31.23 -9.70
N GLY A 105 -3.79 30.16 -10.36
CA GLY A 105 -4.42 29.69 -11.60
C GLY A 105 -5.47 28.57 -11.38
N PHE A 106 -5.61 28.08 -10.15
CA PHE A 106 -6.56 27.03 -9.86
C PHE A 106 -7.91 27.62 -9.52
N VAL A 107 -8.93 27.21 -10.25
CA VAL A 107 -10.31 27.62 -10.02
C VAL A 107 -11.07 26.43 -9.44
N PRO A 108 -11.40 26.45 -8.13
CA PRO A 108 -12.19 25.37 -7.56
C PRO A 108 -13.62 25.41 -8.08
N PRO A 109 -14.29 24.25 -8.20
CA PRO A 109 -15.71 24.23 -8.57
C PRO A 109 -16.54 24.89 -7.48
N ASP A 110 -17.47 25.76 -7.86
CA ASP A 110 -18.43 26.31 -6.93
C ASP A 110 -19.62 25.34 -6.75
N ARG A 111 -20.51 25.67 -5.80
CA ARG A 111 -21.65 24.82 -5.49
C ARG A 111 -22.59 24.65 -6.67
N ASP A 112 -22.81 25.71 -7.43
CA ASP A 112 -23.72 25.67 -8.57
C ASP A 112 -23.18 24.77 -9.68
N GLU A 113 -21.87 24.77 -9.91
CA GLU A 113 -21.22 23.84 -10.84
C GLU A 113 -21.40 22.39 -10.41
N ILE A 114 -21.18 22.11 -9.12
CA ILE A 114 -21.32 20.77 -8.57
C ILE A 114 -22.76 20.29 -8.70
N ASP A 115 -23.71 21.12 -8.35
CA ASP A 115 -25.15 20.79 -8.44
C ASP A 115 -25.57 20.50 -9.89
N ARG A 116 -25.09 21.28 -10.85
CA ARG A 116 -25.33 21.02 -12.27
C ARG A 116 -24.73 19.69 -12.75
N MET A 117 -23.52 19.38 -12.33
CA MET A 117 -22.86 18.11 -12.67
C MET A 117 -23.65 16.93 -12.13
N LEU A 118 -24.19 17.02 -10.92
CA LEU A 118 -24.98 15.97 -10.32
C LEU A 118 -26.36 15.80 -11.00
N LEU A 119 -26.95 16.87 -11.51
CA LEU A 119 -28.21 16.82 -12.22
C LEU A 119 -28.09 16.22 -13.63
N ASP A 120 -26.94 16.35 -14.26
CA ASP A 120 -26.66 15.81 -15.59
C ASP A 120 -26.34 14.32 -15.61
N GLU A 121 -26.15 13.71 -14.45
CA GLU A 121 -25.97 12.27 -14.30
C GLU A 121 -27.32 11.55 -14.24
#